data_9f2ca46b99914ce7fe7aca00515141f2
#
_entry.id   9f2ca46b99914ce7fe7aca00515141f2
#
_cell.length_a   1.000
_cell.length_b   1.000
_cell.length_c   1.000
_cell.angle_alpha   90.00
_cell.angle_beta   90.00
_cell.angle_gamma   90.00
#
_symmetry.space_group_name_H-M   'P 1'
#
loop_
_entity.id
_entity.type
_entity.pdbx_description
1 polymer ?
#
loop_
_entity_poly.entity_id
_entity_poly.type
_entity_poly.pdbx_seq_one_letter_code
_entity_poly.pdbx_strand_id
1 'polypeptide(L)' 'MMKLKENKVMTIDLDGPNGNAFYLLGTAQQLAKQSGMDDVMITEEMQSGDYMNLIKTMDKYFPFVVFETNNPEYMEAFHA' A
#
# COMPACT_ATOMS: atom_id res chain seq x y z
N MET A 1 -17.53 -3.68 -27.57
CA MET A 1 -17.77 -4.71 -26.56
C MET A 1 -17.16 -4.29 -25.23
N MET A 2 -17.92 -4.38 -24.18
CA MET A 2 -17.44 -4.01 -22.85
C MET A 2 -16.79 -5.22 -22.20
N LYS A 3 -15.56 -5.05 -21.68
CA LYS A 3 -14.85 -6.09 -20.95
C LYS A 3 -14.70 -5.70 -19.51
N LEU A 4 -14.76 -6.67 -18.61
CA LEU A 4 -14.38 -6.45 -17.23
C LEU A 4 -12.88 -6.17 -17.18
N LYS A 5 -12.51 -5.15 -16.40
CA LYS A 5 -11.09 -4.93 -16.11
C LYS A 5 -10.61 -6.11 -15.30
N GLU A 6 -9.54 -6.72 -15.75
CA GLU A 6 -8.84 -7.69 -14.92
C GLU A 6 -8.31 -6.98 -13.68
N ASN A 7 -8.42 -7.63 -12.54
CA ASN A 7 -7.81 -7.13 -11.31
C ASN A 7 -6.30 -7.19 -11.47
N LYS A 8 -5.72 -6.08 -11.88
CA LYS A 8 -4.27 -6.00 -12.00
C LYS A 8 -3.68 -5.86 -10.62
N VAL A 9 -2.81 -6.79 -10.28
CA VAL A 9 -2.01 -6.71 -9.06
C VAL A 9 -1.06 -5.52 -9.23
N MET A 10 -1.09 -4.59 -8.27
CA MET A 10 -0.14 -3.50 -8.22
C MET A 10 1.05 -3.96 -7.38
N THR A 11 2.25 -3.91 -7.96
CA THR A 11 3.47 -4.31 -7.26
C THR A 11 4.29 -3.08 -6.92
N ILE A 12 4.73 -3.00 -5.67
CA ILE A 12 5.57 -1.90 -5.17
C ILE A 12 6.87 -2.48 -4.64
N ASP A 13 7.98 -2.04 -5.19
CA ASP A 13 9.32 -2.42 -4.73
C ASP A 13 9.73 -1.50 -3.59
N LEU A 14 9.77 -2.04 -2.37
CA LEU A 14 10.13 -1.28 -1.17
C LEU A 14 11.61 -0.90 -1.12
N ASP A 15 12.45 -1.58 -1.89
CA ASP A 15 13.89 -1.33 -1.91
C ASP A 15 14.27 -0.25 -2.93
N GLY A 16 13.32 0.16 -3.78
CA GLY A 16 13.51 1.19 -4.79
C GLY A 16 12.94 2.55 -4.37
N PRO A 17 12.96 3.52 -5.30
CA PRO A 17 12.46 4.87 -5.02
C PRO A 17 10.99 4.90 -4.59
N ASN A 18 10.20 3.94 -5.05
CA ASN A 18 8.77 3.88 -4.74
C ASN A 18 8.48 3.35 -3.34
N GLY A 19 9.51 2.94 -2.61
CA GLY A 19 9.37 2.49 -1.23
C GLY A 19 9.34 3.61 -0.20
N ASN A 20 9.44 4.89 -0.60
CA ASN A 20 9.41 5.96 0.37
C ASN A 20 7.99 6.26 0.85
N ALA A 21 7.88 6.78 2.09
CA ALA A 21 6.59 6.98 2.73
C ALA A 21 5.70 7.96 1.97
N PHE A 22 6.26 9.00 1.38
CA PHE A 22 5.49 9.99 0.62
C PHE A 22 4.85 9.38 -0.61
N TYR A 23 5.58 8.55 -1.34
CA TYR A 23 5.04 7.84 -2.49
C TYR A 23 3.90 6.91 -2.08
N LEU A 24 4.10 6.17 -0.99
CA LEU A 24 3.10 5.22 -0.51
C LEU A 24 1.84 5.93 -0.03
N LEU A 25 1.99 7.05 0.68
CA LEU A 25 0.86 7.86 1.12
C LEU A 25 0.08 8.43 -0.07
N GLY A 26 0.78 8.95 -1.07
CA GLY A 26 0.14 9.47 -2.29
C GLY A 26 -0.59 8.38 -3.05
N THR A 27 -0.01 7.19 -3.15
CA THR A 27 -0.63 6.04 -3.81
C THR A 27 -1.90 5.61 -3.07
N ALA A 28 -1.83 5.50 -1.75
CA ALA A 28 -3.00 5.14 -0.93
C ALA A 28 -4.12 6.16 -1.08
N GLN A 29 -3.78 7.44 -1.12
CA GLN A 29 -4.74 8.51 -1.30
C GLN A 29 -5.48 8.37 -2.63
N GLN A 30 -4.76 8.12 -3.72
CA GLN A 30 -5.37 7.91 -5.03
C GLN A 30 -6.26 6.67 -5.05
N LEU A 31 -5.77 5.57 -4.52
CA LEU A 31 -6.53 4.32 -4.49
C LEU A 31 -7.81 4.47 -3.67
N ALA A 32 -7.74 5.16 -2.56
CA ALA A 32 -8.91 5.43 -1.72
C ALA A 32 -9.95 6.25 -2.46
N LYS A 33 -9.53 7.30 -3.14
CA LYS A 33 -10.44 8.16 -3.92
C LYS A 33 -11.09 7.37 -5.05
N GLN A 34 -10.34 6.55 -5.76
CA GLN A 34 -10.86 5.73 -6.84
C GLN A 34 -11.86 4.69 -6.36
N SER A 35 -11.72 4.23 -5.13
CA SER A 35 -12.56 3.19 -4.53
C SER A 35 -13.71 3.76 -3.69
N GLY A 36 -13.83 5.08 -3.62
CA GLY A 36 -14.86 5.72 -2.80
C GLY A 36 -14.63 5.60 -1.30
N MET A 37 -13.37 5.41 -0.87
CA MET A 37 -13.00 5.27 0.52
C MET A 37 -12.53 6.60 1.09
N ASP A 38 -12.51 6.70 2.42
CA ASP A 38 -12.06 7.91 3.11
C ASP A 38 -10.53 7.96 3.11
N ASP A 39 -9.97 8.73 2.19
CA ASP A 39 -8.52 8.84 2.03
C ASP A 39 -7.83 9.48 3.24
N VAL A 40 -8.49 10.42 3.89
CA VAL A 40 -7.93 11.09 5.07
C VAL A 40 -7.80 10.11 6.23
N MET A 41 -8.86 9.33 6.49
CA MET A 41 -8.83 8.31 7.54
C MET A 41 -7.73 7.28 7.32
N ILE A 42 -7.62 6.81 6.08
CA ILE A 42 -6.62 5.78 5.72
C ILE A 42 -5.21 6.31 5.87
N THR A 43 -4.93 7.51 5.36
CA THR A 43 -3.59 8.09 5.44
C THR A 43 -3.22 8.47 6.88
N GLU A 44 -4.19 8.86 7.71
CA GLU A 44 -3.93 9.09 9.13
C GLU A 44 -3.57 7.79 9.83
N GLU A 45 -4.27 6.71 9.54
CA GLU A 45 -3.95 5.40 10.12
C GLU A 45 -2.56 4.92 9.67
N MET A 46 -2.21 5.16 8.41
CA MET A 46 -0.88 4.82 7.88
C MET A 46 0.24 5.53 8.64
N GLN A 47 -0.01 6.75 9.09
CA GLN A 47 0.97 7.59 9.78
C GLN A 47 0.93 7.44 11.30
N SER A 48 0.08 6.57 11.83
CA SER A 48 -0.11 6.41 13.28
C SER A 48 0.97 5.57 13.94
N GLY A 49 1.91 5.05 13.19
CA GLY A 49 3.01 4.23 13.71
C GLY A 49 4.24 4.36 12.84
N ASP A 50 5.02 3.29 12.78
CA ASP A 50 6.25 3.26 12.00
C ASP A 50 5.99 2.91 10.53
N TYR A 51 7.08 2.74 9.77
CA TYR A 51 7.00 2.40 8.35
C TYR A 51 6.27 1.08 8.11
N MET A 52 6.48 0.09 8.97
CA MET A 52 5.80 -1.20 8.83
C MET A 52 4.30 -1.07 9.09
N ASN A 53 3.91 -0.20 10.02
CA ASN A 53 2.49 0.11 10.24
C ASN A 53 1.87 0.73 8.98
N LEU A 54 2.60 1.60 8.31
CA LEU A 54 2.16 2.22 7.07
C LEU A 54 1.86 1.15 6.01
N ILE A 55 2.78 0.20 5.82
CA ILE A 55 2.65 -0.87 4.84
C ILE A 55 1.51 -1.82 5.20
N LYS A 56 1.41 -2.20 6.47
CA LYS A 56 0.32 -3.08 6.93
C LYS A 56 -1.05 -2.43 6.76
N THR A 57 -1.14 -1.13 6.97
CA THR A 57 -2.38 -0.38 6.76
C THR A 57 -2.77 -0.39 5.28
N MET A 58 -1.82 -0.16 4.38
CA MET A 58 -2.08 -0.27 2.95
C MET A 58 -2.58 -1.67 2.58
N ASP A 59 -1.94 -2.71 3.09
CA ASP A 59 -2.34 -4.09 2.83
C ASP A 59 -3.76 -4.38 3.31
N LYS A 60 -4.11 -3.81 4.45
CA LYS A 60 -5.44 -3.98 5.04
C LYS A 60 -6.55 -3.40 4.15
N TYR A 61 -6.35 -2.19 3.62
CA TYR A 61 -7.36 -1.51 2.82
C TYR A 61 -7.26 -1.83 1.33
N PHE A 62 -6.07 -2.18 0.86
CA PHE A 62 -5.80 -2.44 -0.55
C PHE A 62 -5.08 -3.78 -0.72
N PRO A 63 -5.78 -4.91 -0.49
CA PRO A 63 -5.13 -6.24 -0.50
C PRO A 63 -4.59 -6.65 -1.88
N PHE A 64 -4.95 -5.95 -2.93
CA PHE A 64 -4.43 -6.18 -4.27
C PHE A 64 -3.04 -5.58 -4.49
N VAL A 65 -2.54 -4.78 -3.53
CA VAL A 65 -1.19 -4.22 -3.60
C VAL A 65 -0.21 -5.27 -3.07
N VAL A 66 0.78 -5.61 -3.89
CA VAL A 66 1.83 -6.56 -3.50
C VAL A 66 3.12 -5.78 -3.25
N PHE A 67 3.69 -5.98 -2.08
CA PHE A 67 4.96 -5.36 -1.72
C PHE A 67 6.09 -6.34 -1.93
N GLU A 68 7.17 -5.89 -2.58
CA GLU A 68 8.37 -6.69 -2.80
C GLU A 68 9.55 -6.08 -2.06
N THR A 69 10.36 -6.92 -1.44
CA THR A 69 11.55 -6.48 -0.75
C THR A 69 12.56 -7.61 -0.67
N ASN A 70 13.85 -7.26 -0.69
CA ASN A 70 14.94 -8.20 -0.40
C ASN A 70 15.37 -8.15 1.07
N ASN A 71 14.71 -7.33 1.89
CA ASN A 71 15.05 -7.18 3.30
C ASN A 71 14.27 -8.20 4.15
N PRO A 72 14.95 -9.23 4.72
CA PRO A 72 14.26 -10.25 5.50
C PRO A 72 13.58 -9.69 6.75
N GLU A 73 14.07 -8.59 7.31
CA GLU A 73 13.43 -7.96 8.46
C GLU A 73 12.04 -7.41 8.11
N TYR A 74 11.90 -6.84 6.91
CA TYR A 74 10.61 -6.37 6.43
C TYR A 74 9.65 -7.53 6.21
N MET A 75 10.12 -8.64 5.67
CA MET A 75 9.31 -9.82 5.46
C MET A 75 8.78 -10.38 6.78
N GLU A 76 9.65 -10.50 7.77
CA GLU A 76 9.27 -10.99 9.10
C GLU A 76 8.26 -10.07 9.77
N ALA A 77 8.53 -8.77 9.77
CA ALA A 77 7.66 -7.79 10.40
C ALA A 77 6.29 -7.72 9.74
N PHE A 78 6.25 -7.85 8.42
CA PHE A 78 4.99 -7.81 7.66
C PHE A 78 4.10 -9.00 8.00
N HIS A 79 4.69 -10.17 8.20
CA HIS A 79 3.95 -11.40 8.52
C HIS A 79 3.76 -11.66 10.02
N ALA A 80 4.25 -10.77 10.85
CA ALA A 80 4.13 -10.91 12.29
C ALA A 80 2.70 -10.69 12.80
#